data_4b4c7c5d220c1d1aa3e54fa48825b27d
#
_entry.id   4b4c7c5d220c1d1aa3e54fa48825b27d
#
_cell.length_a   1.000
_cell.length_b   1.000
_cell.length_c   1.000
_cell.angle_alpha   90.00
_cell.angle_beta   90.00
_cell.angle_gamma   90.00
#
_symmetry.space_group_name_H-M   'P 1'
#
loop_
_entity.id
_entity.type
_entity.pdbx_description
1 polymer ?
#
loop_
_entity_poly.entity_id
_entity_poly.type
_entity_poly.pdbx_seq_one_letter_code
_entity_poly.pdbx_strand_id
1 'polypeptide(L)'
;VPSDQIERVVAHVYAYALAWSFGGIITEETRSDFDTFLRELFERKINYPPRKTLFDYKLELKDTRFTLWSELVESEQTLSVVPTSDTIRFSYILEILIQQKRPVLFLGESGCGKTSIIQNTLQSMMQTISSIFFTLSARTSEKQIQELIENKMLTIDKYITKKFLNDKYIKAKYLQYFSD
;
A
#
# COMPACT_ATOMS: atom_id res chain seq x y z
N VAL A 1 14.76 24.47 -5.70
CA VAL A 1 14.38 24.25 -4.30
C VAL A 1 15.62 24.49 -3.45
N PRO A 2 15.55 25.32 -2.38
CA PRO A 2 16.66 25.55 -1.47
C PRO A 2 17.18 24.22 -0.87
N SER A 3 18.50 24.09 -0.69
CA SER A 3 19.16 22.90 -0.15
C SER A 3 18.55 22.45 1.19
N ASP A 4 18.29 23.40 2.08
CA ASP A 4 17.70 23.16 3.40
C ASP A 4 16.32 22.52 3.37
N GLN A 5 15.50 22.83 2.36
CA GLN A 5 14.19 22.20 2.19
C GLN A 5 14.34 20.73 1.78
N ILE A 6 15.31 20.43 0.92
CA ILE A 6 15.55 19.04 0.47
C ILE A 6 16.03 18.19 1.65
N GLU A 7 17.00 18.68 2.42
CA GLU A 7 17.51 17.97 3.60
C GLU A 7 16.40 17.70 4.62
N ARG A 8 15.54 18.68 4.84
CA ARG A 8 14.40 18.55 5.75
C ARG A 8 13.41 17.48 5.27
N VAL A 9 13.01 17.53 4.00
CA VAL A 9 12.11 16.52 3.42
C VAL A 9 12.72 15.13 3.52
N VAL A 10 14.00 14.98 3.15
CA VAL A 10 14.72 13.70 3.21
C VAL A 10 14.76 13.16 4.63
N ALA A 11 15.06 14.00 5.64
CA ALA A 11 15.09 13.57 7.03
C ALA A 11 13.73 13.05 7.51
N HIS A 12 12.62 13.76 7.19
CA HIS A 12 11.26 13.33 7.55
C HIS A 12 10.86 12.01 6.88
N VAL A 13 11.13 11.89 5.56
CA VAL A 13 10.84 10.67 4.80
C VAL A 13 11.67 9.50 5.32
N TYR A 14 12.95 9.72 5.62
CA TYR A 14 13.83 8.68 6.12
C TYR A 14 13.39 8.16 7.49
N ALA A 15 13.05 9.06 8.43
CA ALA A 15 12.56 8.66 9.74
C ALA A 15 11.22 7.92 9.66
N TYR A 16 10.31 8.39 8.80
CA TYR A 16 9.02 7.73 8.58
C TYR A 16 9.19 6.36 7.94
N ALA A 17 10.06 6.24 6.95
CA ALA A 17 10.38 4.96 6.30
C ALA A 17 11.04 3.99 7.30
N LEU A 18 11.96 4.48 8.15
CA LEU A 18 12.60 3.68 9.19
C LEU A 18 11.57 3.17 10.21
N ALA A 19 10.65 4.05 10.65
CA ALA A 19 9.57 3.68 11.55
C ALA A 19 8.75 2.52 11.00
N TRP A 20 8.32 2.60 9.75
CA TRP A 20 7.48 1.55 9.15
C TRP A 20 8.25 0.31 8.69
N SER A 21 9.51 0.44 8.28
CA SER A 21 10.34 -0.71 7.86
C SER A 21 10.68 -1.65 9.02
N PHE A 22 11.00 -1.10 10.18
CA PHE A 22 11.33 -1.89 11.37
C PHE A 22 10.14 -1.99 12.33
N GLY A 23 9.44 -0.89 12.56
CA GLY A 23 8.32 -0.85 13.48
C GLY A 23 7.02 -1.43 12.92
N GLY A 24 6.94 -1.69 11.61
CA GLY A 24 5.76 -2.35 11.01
C GLY A 24 5.56 -3.80 11.46
N ILE A 25 6.61 -4.47 11.92
CA ILE A 25 6.59 -5.87 12.37
C ILE A 25 6.53 -6.02 13.90
N ILE A 26 6.72 -4.95 14.65
CA ILE A 26 6.66 -4.99 16.12
C ILE A 26 5.22 -4.84 16.62
N THR A 27 4.97 -5.36 17.83
CA THR A 27 3.66 -5.27 18.46
C THR A 27 3.33 -3.82 18.85
N GLU A 28 2.07 -3.51 18.97
CA GLU A 28 1.61 -2.16 19.30
C GLU A 28 2.17 -1.65 20.63
N GLU A 29 2.29 -2.55 21.61
CA GLU A 29 2.85 -2.25 22.93
C GLU A 29 4.29 -1.75 22.87
N THR A 30 5.13 -2.31 21.97
CA THR A 30 6.54 -1.96 21.84
C THR A 30 6.80 -0.79 20.89
N ARG A 31 5.77 -0.32 20.16
CA ARG A 31 5.89 0.82 19.24
C ARG A 31 6.25 2.12 19.96
N SER A 32 5.78 2.32 21.19
CA SER A 32 6.09 3.53 21.95
C SER A 32 7.57 3.63 22.30
N ASP A 33 8.21 2.50 22.64
CA ASP A 33 9.63 2.46 22.96
C ASP A 33 10.49 2.70 21.72
N PHE A 34 10.06 2.11 20.60
CA PHE A 34 10.71 2.34 19.31
C PHE A 34 10.52 3.77 18.81
N ASP A 35 9.37 4.39 19.02
CA ASP A 35 9.14 5.79 18.71
C ASP A 35 10.03 6.71 19.55
N THR A 36 10.22 6.40 20.84
CA THR A 36 11.13 7.13 21.72
C THR A 36 12.58 7.06 21.19
N PHE A 37 13.05 5.88 20.82
CA PHE A 37 14.36 5.72 20.19
C PHE A 37 14.49 6.53 18.89
N LEU A 38 13.46 6.54 18.04
CA LEU A 38 13.48 7.33 16.80
C LEU A 38 13.52 8.84 17.09
N ARG A 39 12.81 9.31 18.11
CA ARG A 39 12.83 10.72 18.54
C ARG A 39 14.22 11.16 19.00
N GLU A 40 14.91 10.32 19.75
CA GLU A 40 16.29 10.58 20.17
C GLU A 40 17.26 10.59 18.97
N LEU A 41 17.12 9.61 18.06
CA LEU A 41 17.98 9.49 16.88
C LEU A 41 17.87 10.69 15.93
N PHE A 42 16.66 11.23 15.78
CA PHE A 42 16.37 12.35 14.87
C PHE A 42 16.13 13.67 15.60
N GLU A 43 16.50 13.76 16.88
CA GLU A 43 16.42 15.01 17.63
C GLU A 43 17.02 16.18 16.82
N ARG A 44 16.33 17.29 16.71
CA ARG A 44 16.72 18.48 15.94
C ARG A 44 16.68 18.37 14.41
N LYS A 45 16.46 17.19 13.82
CA LYS A 45 16.38 17.03 12.35
C LYS A 45 14.96 17.03 11.83
N ILE A 46 14.02 16.66 12.68
CA ILE A 46 12.61 16.50 12.32
C ILE A 46 11.73 17.22 13.33
N ASN A 47 10.68 17.84 12.83
CA ASN A 47 9.61 18.34 13.70
C ASN A 47 8.67 17.19 14.03
N TYR A 48 8.97 16.45 15.09
CA TYR A 48 8.11 15.39 15.57
C TYR A 48 6.76 15.94 16.06
N PRO A 49 5.66 15.24 15.78
CA PRO A 49 4.39 15.58 16.38
C PRO A 49 4.46 15.42 17.90
N PRO A 50 3.88 16.36 18.68
CA PRO A 50 4.05 16.38 20.13
C PRO A 50 3.28 15.32 20.89
N ARG A 51 2.30 14.70 20.24
CA ARG A 51 1.42 13.69 20.83
C ARG A 51 1.49 12.42 20.02
N LYS A 52 1.20 11.27 20.66
CA LYS A 52 1.18 9.95 20.03
C LYS A 52 2.52 9.56 19.36
N THR A 53 2.55 8.42 18.68
CA THR A 53 3.74 7.87 18.01
C THR A 53 3.74 8.23 16.52
N LEU A 54 4.86 8.08 15.83
CA LEU A 54 4.93 8.27 14.37
C LEU A 54 3.97 7.36 13.60
N PHE A 55 3.62 6.21 14.18
CA PHE A 55 2.68 5.27 13.57
C PHE A 55 1.24 5.79 13.50
N ASP A 56 0.90 6.78 14.33
CA ASP A 56 -0.43 7.39 14.38
C ASP A 56 -0.62 8.49 13.34
N TYR A 57 0.45 8.81 12.59
CA TYR A 57 0.44 9.91 11.65
C TYR A 57 0.73 9.45 10.22
N LYS A 58 0.15 10.16 9.27
CA LYS A 58 0.54 10.18 7.88
C LYS A 58 1.52 11.33 7.66
N LEU A 59 2.60 11.08 6.94
CA LEU A 59 3.53 12.12 6.50
C LEU A 59 3.05 12.72 5.17
N GLU A 60 2.71 14.00 5.16
CA GLU A 60 2.42 14.74 3.94
C GLU A 60 3.72 15.30 3.36
N LEU A 61 4.10 14.84 2.16
CA LEU A 61 5.39 15.16 1.55
C LEU A 61 5.52 16.61 1.10
N LYS A 62 4.41 17.29 0.79
CA LYS A 62 4.43 18.64 0.24
C LYS A 62 4.97 19.68 1.24
N ASP A 63 4.55 19.57 2.47
CA ASP A 63 4.84 20.53 3.55
C ASP A 63 5.54 19.87 4.74
N THR A 64 5.91 18.58 4.63
CA THR A 64 6.52 17.78 5.70
C THR A 64 5.69 17.79 7.00
N ARG A 65 4.37 17.84 6.85
CA ARG A 65 3.43 17.85 7.97
C ARG A 65 2.98 16.44 8.32
N PHE A 66 2.79 16.20 9.60
CA PHE A 66 2.18 14.98 10.13
C PHE A 66 0.69 15.20 10.38
N THR A 67 -0.15 14.40 9.75
CA THR A 67 -1.61 14.41 9.89
C THR A 67 -2.05 13.13 10.60
N LEU A 68 -2.87 13.23 11.63
CA LEU A 68 -3.38 12.05 12.36
C LEU A 68 -4.26 11.19 11.47
N TRP A 69 -4.07 9.87 11.52
CA TRP A 69 -4.97 8.94 10.83
C TRP A 69 -6.41 9.06 11.29
N SER A 70 -6.65 9.37 12.57
CA SER A 70 -7.98 9.57 13.12
C SER A 70 -8.72 10.77 12.51
N GLU A 71 -8.01 11.81 12.07
CA GLU A 71 -8.62 12.95 11.38
C GLU A 71 -9.05 12.59 9.95
N LEU A 72 -8.36 11.63 9.34
CA LEU A 72 -8.68 11.14 7.99
C LEU A 72 -9.88 10.19 7.99
N VAL A 73 -10.19 9.52 9.11
CA VAL A 73 -11.35 8.62 9.24
C VAL A 73 -12.66 9.34 8.94
N GLU A 74 -12.80 10.58 9.40
CA GLU A 74 -14.02 11.38 9.21
C GLU A 74 -14.23 11.80 7.75
N SER A 75 -13.18 11.87 6.97
CA SER A 75 -13.22 12.29 5.56
C SER A 75 -13.41 11.14 4.57
N GLU A 76 -13.17 9.89 4.97
CA GLU A 76 -13.31 8.72 4.11
C GLU A 76 -14.68 8.06 4.24
N GLN A 77 -15.49 8.22 3.20
CA GLN A 77 -16.72 7.46 3.02
C GLN A 77 -16.45 6.24 2.12
N THR A 78 -15.91 5.18 2.66
CA THR A 78 -15.74 3.90 1.94
C THR A 78 -16.96 3.00 2.13
N LEU A 79 -17.50 2.50 1.03
CA LEU A 79 -18.78 1.80 0.97
C LEU A 79 -18.79 0.38 1.58
N SER A 80 -17.66 -0.25 1.86
CA SER A 80 -17.62 -1.68 2.22
C SER A 80 -16.94 -2.03 3.54
N VAL A 81 -16.13 -1.18 4.12
CA VAL A 81 -15.48 -1.40 5.42
C VAL A 81 -15.63 -0.17 6.28
N VAL A 82 -15.95 -0.35 7.56
CA VAL A 82 -15.98 0.76 8.51
C VAL A 82 -14.57 1.35 8.62
N PRO A 83 -14.37 2.63 8.28
CA PRO A 83 -13.06 3.25 8.33
C PRO A 83 -12.62 3.38 9.80
N THR A 84 -11.42 2.89 10.07
CA THR A 84 -10.71 3.08 11.34
C THR A 84 -9.32 3.61 11.05
N SER A 85 -8.64 4.17 12.04
CA SER A 85 -7.24 4.61 11.87
C SER A 85 -6.36 3.49 11.30
N ASP A 86 -6.60 2.23 11.73
CA ASP A 86 -5.86 1.06 11.26
C ASP A 86 -6.15 0.70 9.82
N THR A 87 -7.42 0.69 9.43
CA THR A 87 -7.79 0.37 8.05
C THR A 87 -7.21 1.38 7.08
N ILE A 88 -7.24 2.68 7.41
CA ILE A 88 -6.71 3.75 6.57
C ILE A 88 -5.19 3.67 6.48
N ARG A 89 -4.50 3.56 7.62
CA ARG A 89 -3.03 3.52 7.62
C ARG A 89 -2.46 2.32 6.88
N PHE A 90 -3.03 1.13 7.10
CA PHE A 90 -2.56 -0.08 6.41
C PHE A 90 -2.93 -0.10 4.94
N SER A 91 -4.08 0.43 4.54
CA SER A 91 -4.43 0.64 3.14
C SER A 91 -3.46 1.58 2.45
N TYR A 92 -3.13 2.71 3.05
CA TYR A 92 -2.16 3.67 2.52
C TYR A 92 -0.76 3.06 2.32
N ILE A 93 -0.27 2.32 3.31
CA ILE A 93 1.04 1.67 3.22
C ILE A 93 1.04 0.57 2.14
N LEU A 94 -0.03 -0.23 2.09
CA LEU A 94 -0.22 -1.26 1.08
C LEU A 94 -0.23 -0.66 -0.33
N GLU A 95 -0.94 0.44 -0.53
CA GLU A 95 -0.99 1.15 -1.81
C GLU A 95 0.40 1.60 -2.27
N ILE A 96 1.17 2.25 -1.39
CA ILE A 96 2.55 2.68 -1.70
C ILE A 96 3.42 1.49 -2.10
N LEU A 97 3.36 0.39 -1.34
CA LEU A 97 4.19 -0.79 -1.61
C LEU A 97 3.81 -1.48 -2.92
N ILE A 98 2.52 -1.57 -3.24
CA ILE A 98 2.04 -2.10 -4.51
C ILE A 98 2.51 -1.24 -5.68
N GLN A 99 2.38 0.08 -5.59
CA GLN A 99 2.85 1.01 -6.62
C GLN A 99 4.36 0.87 -6.88
N GLN A 100 5.12 0.58 -5.82
CA GLN A 100 6.56 0.30 -5.91
C GLN A 100 6.89 -1.18 -6.23
N LYS A 101 5.88 -2.00 -6.56
CA LYS A 101 6.01 -3.43 -6.88
C LYS A 101 6.75 -4.22 -5.78
N ARG A 102 6.51 -3.86 -4.52
CA ARG A 102 7.09 -4.56 -3.37
C ARG A 102 6.13 -5.63 -2.84
N PRO A 103 6.60 -6.86 -2.58
CA PRO A 103 5.78 -7.88 -1.95
C PRO A 103 5.40 -7.46 -0.53
N VAL A 104 4.17 -7.80 -0.13
CA VAL A 104 3.63 -7.46 1.19
C VAL A 104 3.08 -8.71 1.86
N LEU A 105 3.38 -8.89 3.13
CA LEU A 105 2.86 -9.94 3.98
C LEU A 105 2.12 -9.34 5.16
N PHE A 106 0.81 -9.63 5.27
CA PHE A 106 0.01 -9.28 6.43
C PHE A 106 -0.02 -10.46 7.42
N LEU A 107 0.50 -10.21 8.62
CA LEU A 107 0.46 -11.17 9.73
C LEU A 107 -0.48 -10.65 10.81
N GLY A 108 -1.12 -11.56 11.52
CA GLY A 108 -2.02 -11.23 12.64
C GLY A 108 -3.07 -12.32 12.87
N GLU A 109 -3.83 -12.18 13.93
CA GLU A 109 -4.87 -13.12 14.33
C GLU A 109 -6.00 -13.23 13.31
N SER A 110 -6.75 -14.33 13.35
CA SER A 110 -7.93 -14.50 12.53
C SER A 110 -8.99 -13.45 12.89
N GLY A 111 -9.65 -12.88 11.88
CA GLY A 111 -10.71 -11.89 12.11
C GLY A 111 -10.26 -10.44 12.30
N CYS A 112 -8.96 -10.14 12.35
CA CYS A 112 -8.46 -8.75 12.51
C CYS A 112 -8.53 -7.87 11.25
N GLY A 113 -9.28 -8.28 10.22
CA GLY A 113 -9.56 -7.45 9.04
C GLY A 113 -8.52 -7.46 7.93
N LYS A 114 -7.47 -8.29 7.98
CA LYS A 114 -6.40 -8.35 6.94
C LYS A 114 -6.94 -8.47 5.52
N THR A 115 -7.79 -9.46 5.29
CA THR A 115 -8.37 -9.72 3.97
C THR A 115 -9.23 -8.56 3.49
N SER A 116 -10.02 -7.97 4.40
CA SER A 116 -10.88 -6.83 4.08
C SER A 116 -10.08 -5.60 3.68
N ILE A 117 -8.97 -5.30 4.38
CA ILE A 117 -8.08 -4.20 4.05
C ILE A 117 -7.47 -4.42 2.66
N ILE A 118 -6.94 -5.62 2.39
CA ILE A 118 -6.32 -5.95 1.10
C ILE A 118 -7.35 -5.83 -0.04
N GLN A 119 -8.53 -6.42 0.12
CA GLN A 119 -9.58 -6.39 -0.90
C GLN A 119 -10.05 -4.97 -1.19
N ASN A 120 -10.30 -4.17 -0.16
CA ASN A 120 -10.71 -2.78 -0.31
C ASN A 120 -9.65 -1.95 -1.02
N THR A 121 -8.39 -2.06 -0.62
CA THR A 121 -7.29 -1.33 -1.24
C THR A 121 -7.14 -1.72 -2.72
N LEU A 122 -7.18 -3.02 -3.04
CA LEU A 122 -7.10 -3.46 -4.43
C LEU A 122 -8.33 -3.06 -5.24
N GLN A 123 -9.50 -2.98 -4.62
CA GLN A 123 -10.71 -2.50 -5.26
C GLN A 123 -10.64 -1.00 -5.60
N SER A 124 -10.08 -0.18 -4.72
CA SER A 124 -9.86 1.25 -5.03
C SER A 124 -8.87 1.47 -6.17
N MET A 125 -7.94 0.52 -6.36
CA MET A 125 -6.91 0.55 -7.42
C MET A 125 -7.31 -0.17 -8.71
N MET A 126 -8.55 -0.63 -8.87
CA MET A 126 -9.01 -1.45 -10.03
C MET A 126 -8.82 -0.80 -11.40
N GLN A 127 -8.68 0.52 -11.48
CA GLN A 127 -8.41 1.22 -12.74
C GLN A 127 -6.97 1.02 -13.23
N THR A 128 -6.04 0.74 -12.33
CA THR A 128 -4.61 0.61 -12.60
C THR A 128 -4.07 -0.78 -12.39
N ILE A 129 -4.75 -1.61 -11.61
CA ILE A 129 -4.28 -2.95 -11.20
C ILE A 129 -5.40 -3.97 -11.37
N SER A 130 -5.06 -5.12 -11.97
CA SER A 130 -5.90 -6.32 -11.94
C SER A 130 -5.45 -7.25 -10.83
N SER A 131 -6.40 -7.68 -9.99
CA SER A 131 -6.10 -8.53 -8.84
C SER A 131 -6.64 -9.95 -9.02
N ILE A 132 -5.90 -10.92 -8.53
CA ILE A 132 -6.27 -12.34 -8.46
C ILE A 132 -6.25 -12.75 -6.99
N PHE A 133 -7.37 -13.27 -6.50
CA PHE A 133 -7.48 -13.80 -5.15
C PHE A 133 -7.57 -15.32 -5.19
N PHE A 134 -6.77 -15.99 -4.38
CA PHE A 134 -6.90 -17.43 -4.15
C PHE A 134 -6.46 -17.78 -2.73
N THR A 135 -7.05 -18.83 -2.20
CA THR A 135 -6.73 -19.34 -0.86
C THR A 135 -5.84 -20.57 -1.01
N LEU A 136 -4.70 -20.55 -0.34
CA LEU A 136 -3.79 -21.67 -0.28
C LEU A 136 -4.10 -22.51 0.97
N SER A 137 -4.08 -23.83 0.80
CA SER A 137 -4.16 -24.81 1.88
C SER A 137 -2.99 -25.78 1.78
N ALA A 138 -2.77 -26.57 2.82
CA ALA A 138 -1.74 -27.62 2.80
C ALA A 138 -1.94 -28.66 1.69
N ARG A 139 -3.13 -28.72 1.10
CA ARG A 139 -3.45 -29.65 -0.01
C ARG A 139 -3.40 -28.99 -1.38
N THR A 140 -3.10 -27.71 -1.47
CA THR A 140 -3.05 -26.98 -2.74
C THR A 140 -1.76 -27.38 -3.47
N SER A 141 -1.88 -27.98 -4.65
CA SER A 141 -0.75 -28.38 -5.48
C SER A 141 -0.23 -27.21 -6.34
N GLU A 142 1.04 -27.28 -6.73
CA GLU A 142 1.67 -26.30 -7.64
C GLU A 142 0.89 -26.16 -8.95
N LYS A 143 0.42 -27.30 -9.50
CA LYS A 143 -0.36 -27.34 -10.73
C LYS A 143 -1.70 -26.58 -10.61
N GLN A 144 -2.38 -26.70 -9.48
CA GLN A 144 -3.61 -25.94 -9.21
C GLN A 144 -3.36 -24.44 -9.17
N ILE A 145 -2.25 -24.01 -8.58
CA ILE A 145 -1.88 -22.58 -8.54
C ILE A 145 -1.59 -22.09 -9.94
N GLN A 146 -0.82 -22.84 -10.73
CA GLN A 146 -0.49 -22.50 -12.10
C GLN A 146 -1.76 -22.36 -12.96
N GLU A 147 -2.65 -23.34 -12.92
CA GLU A 147 -3.93 -23.32 -13.67
C GLU A 147 -4.82 -22.13 -13.27
N LEU A 148 -4.87 -21.78 -11.98
CA LEU A 148 -5.61 -20.61 -11.50
C LEU A 148 -5.06 -19.30 -12.08
N ILE A 149 -3.74 -19.15 -12.09
CA ILE A 149 -3.08 -17.96 -12.62
C ILE A 149 -3.30 -17.88 -14.13
N GLU A 150 -3.02 -18.96 -14.87
CA GLU A 150 -3.16 -19.01 -16.32
C GLU A 150 -4.60 -18.70 -16.77
N ASN A 151 -5.59 -19.31 -16.13
CA ASN A 151 -7.01 -19.07 -16.45
C ASN A 151 -7.42 -17.60 -16.22
N LYS A 152 -6.89 -16.96 -15.16
CA LYS A 152 -7.14 -15.55 -14.89
C LYS A 152 -6.43 -14.64 -15.88
N MET A 153 -5.19 -14.96 -16.22
CA MET A 153 -4.41 -14.20 -17.22
C MET A 153 -5.10 -14.26 -18.59
N LEU A 154 -5.55 -15.43 -19.03
CA LEU A 154 -6.30 -15.59 -20.28
C LEU A 154 -7.62 -14.79 -20.28
N THR A 155 -8.28 -14.68 -19.14
CA THR A 155 -9.50 -13.88 -19.00
C THR A 155 -9.18 -12.38 -19.12
N ILE A 156 -8.09 -11.91 -18.47
CA ILE A 156 -7.62 -10.54 -18.56
C ILE A 156 -7.19 -10.20 -19.97
N ASP A 157 -6.43 -11.08 -20.63
CA ASP A 157 -5.99 -10.89 -22.01
C ASP A 157 -7.17 -10.77 -22.98
N LYS A 158 -8.18 -11.66 -22.88
CA LYS A 158 -9.42 -11.56 -23.65
C LYS A 158 -10.16 -10.23 -23.40
N TYR A 159 -10.18 -9.76 -22.15
CA TYR A 159 -10.82 -8.48 -21.82
C TYR A 159 -10.05 -7.31 -22.40
N ILE A 160 -8.74 -7.31 -22.27
CA ILE A 160 -7.85 -6.30 -22.84
C ILE A 160 -7.98 -6.30 -24.37
N THR A 161 -7.86 -7.45 -24.99
CA THR A 161 -8.00 -7.58 -26.46
C THR A 161 -9.36 -7.08 -26.94
N LYS A 162 -10.46 -7.40 -26.23
CA LYS A 162 -11.80 -6.90 -26.57
C LYS A 162 -11.93 -5.38 -26.38
N LYS A 163 -11.33 -4.82 -25.33
CA LYS A 163 -11.32 -3.38 -25.06
C LYS A 163 -10.50 -2.64 -26.12
N PHE A 164 -9.33 -3.16 -26.47
CA PHE A 164 -8.44 -2.57 -27.48
C PHE A 164 -8.94 -2.74 -28.91
N LEU A 165 -9.66 -3.81 -29.22
CA LEU A 165 -10.28 -4.00 -30.54
C LEU A 165 -11.41 -2.99 -30.83
N ASN A 166 -12.01 -2.42 -29.79
CA ASN A 166 -13.01 -1.36 -29.94
C ASN A 166 -12.39 0.03 -30.11
N ASP A 167 -11.10 0.20 -29.81
CA ASP A 167 -10.39 1.47 -29.90
C ASP A 167 -9.54 1.51 -31.18
N LYS A 168 -10.04 2.23 -32.19
CA LYS A 168 -9.47 2.28 -33.55
C LYS A 168 -7.98 2.71 -33.61
N TYR A 169 -7.52 3.44 -32.60
CA TYR A 169 -6.17 3.97 -32.51
C TYR A 169 -5.12 2.97 -32.00
N ILE A 170 -5.54 1.98 -31.22
CA ILE A 170 -4.64 1.00 -30.60
C ILE A 170 -4.44 -0.21 -31.49
N LYS A 171 -5.40 -0.48 -32.41
CA LYS A 171 -5.35 -1.58 -33.37
C LYS A 171 -4.09 -1.62 -34.24
N ALA A 172 -3.58 -0.46 -34.61
CA ALA A 172 -2.38 -0.36 -35.46
C ALA A 172 -1.04 -0.62 -34.73
N LYS A 173 -0.97 -0.35 -33.43
CA LYS A 173 0.27 -0.44 -32.65
C LYS A 173 0.54 -1.83 -32.07
N TYR A 174 -0.50 -2.62 -31.82
CA TYR A 174 -0.36 -3.97 -31.25
C TYR A 174 -0.20 -5.08 -32.28
N LEU A 175 -0.73 -4.90 -33.50
CA LEU A 175 -0.50 -5.86 -34.59
C LEU A 175 0.98 -5.93 -35.01
N GLN A 176 1.78 -4.91 -34.70
CA GLN A 176 3.22 -4.85 -34.97
C GLN A 176 4.08 -5.65 -33.97
N TYR A 177 3.53 -5.99 -32.79
CA TYR A 177 4.25 -6.74 -31.74
C TYR A 177 3.97 -8.25 -31.75
N PHE A 178 3.01 -8.72 -32.52
CA PHE A 178 2.63 -10.14 -32.61
C PHE A 178 2.92 -10.75 -33.99
N SER A 179 3.68 -10.06 -34.82
CA SER A 179 4.06 -10.56 -36.17
C SER A 179 5.55 -10.96 -36.29
N ASP A 180 6.24 -11.13 -35.18
CA ASP A 180 7.58 -11.73 -35.10
C ASP A 180 7.45 -13.03 -34.23
#